data_83735d3c38750f84ed83f6d89d77e86d
#
_entry.id   83735d3c38750f84ed83f6d89d77e86d
#
_cell.length_a   1.000
_cell.length_b   1.000
_cell.length_c   1.000
_cell.angle_alpha   90.00
_cell.angle_beta   90.00
_cell.angle_gamma   90.00
#
_symmetry.space_group_name_H-M   'P 1'
#
loop_
_entity.id
_entity.type
_entity.pdbx_description
1 polymer ?
#
loop_
_entity_poly.entity_id
_entity_poly.type
_entity_poly.pdbx_seq_one_letter_code
_entity_poly.pdbx_strand_id
1 'polypeptide(L)'
;MKRILVVGLGLIGGSLAMALQGFEDFEVVGAVRSQATYDKAAARHAADRLTFDPAGELPGADVVVLCQDPAGIIGFLQEHRGRFKPGALVWDVCGVKTSIMEAAECLPDGVDFIGCHPMAGKEVSGIDNAEPGLFRNTHFIVTPGPRATAGHLDLLRRMAGWCRFGDVIETTPERHDEMIAYTSQLMHVIAVSVCADEGLFSCKGFEGGSFRDCTRVAALDPAMWTQLFTLNAPALSKMVARLEERIHQYRAAIESNDRETLKAMLSHASGRKKQINLERARGDDVHPKF
;
A
#
# COMPACT_ATOMS: atom_id res chain seq x y z
N MET A 1 15.14 0.77 26.92
CA MET A 1 13.89 0.52 26.17
C MET A 1 14.17 0.87 24.73
N LYS A 2 13.88 0.00 23.81
CA LYS A 2 14.03 0.23 22.36
C LYS A 2 12.89 1.15 21.89
N ARG A 3 13.05 1.76 20.71
CA ARG A 3 12.07 2.72 20.22
C ARG A 3 11.64 2.43 18.79
N ILE A 4 10.30 2.47 18.55
CA ILE A 4 9.68 2.52 17.23
C ILE A 4 9.19 3.95 17.01
N LEU A 5 9.71 4.63 15.98
CA LEU A 5 9.24 5.94 15.55
C LEU A 5 8.32 5.77 14.34
N VAL A 6 7.05 6.14 14.46
CA VAL A 6 6.07 6.14 13.37
C VAL A 6 5.90 7.57 12.85
N VAL A 7 6.34 7.83 11.63
CA VAL A 7 6.31 9.16 11.01
C VAL A 7 5.08 9.30 10.13
N GLY A 8 4.11 10.09 10.60
CA GLY A 8 2.84 10.33 9.93
C GLY A 8 1.70 9.46 10.48
N LEU A 9 0.89 10.03 11.40
CA LEU A 9 -0.26 9.37 12.00
C LEU A 9 -1.55 9.66 11.22
N GLY A 10 -1.63 9.12 9.99
CA GLY A 10 -2.87 9.03 9.23
C GLY A 10 -3.62 7.73 9.53
N LEU A 11 -4.43 7.25 8.57
CA LEU A 11 -5.13 5.97 8.68
C LEU A 11 -4.15 4.81 8.96
N ILE A 12 -3.14 4.64 8.11
CA ILE A 12 -2.20 3.51 8.19
C ILE A 12 -1.24 3.70 9.38
N GLY A 13 -0.55 4.86 9.45
CA GLY A 13 0.44 5.09 10.50
C GLY A 13 -0.18 5.14 11.90
N GLY A 14 -1.38 5.71 12.05
CA GLY A 14 -2.12 5.68 13.31
C GLY A 14 -2.52 4.27 13.71
N SER A 15 -3.00 3.46 12.76
CA SER A 15 -3.35 2.06 13.00
C SER A 15 -2.13 1.22 13.38
N LEU A 16 -0.98 1.43 12.71
CA LEU A 16 0.28 0.76 13.05
C LEU A 16 0.78 1.17 14.45
N ALA A 17 0.77 2.47 14.74
CA ALA A 17 1.20 2.96 16.05
C ALA A 17 0.35 2.35 17.18
N MET A 18 -0.99 2.35 17.03
CA MET A 18 -1.89 1.68 17.99
C MET A 18 -1.64 0.18 18.09
N ALA A 19 -1.44 -0.51 16.96
CA ALA A 19 -1.24 -1.95 16.95
C ALA A 19 0.09 -2.38 17.57
N LEU A 20 1.14 -1.55 17.45
CA LEU A 20 2.49 -1.84 17.94
C LEU A 20 2.70 -1.52 19.42
N GLN A 21 1.76 -0.83 20.09
CA GLN A 21 1.88 -0.62 21.53
C GLN A 21 1.96 -1.95 22.29
N GLY A 22 2.88 -2.01 23.24
CA GLY A 22 3.14 -3.24 24.01
C GLY A 22 3.92 -4.33 23.26
N PHE A 23 4.40 -4.05 22.03
CA PHE A 23 5.24 -4.98 21.31
C PHE A 23 6.61 -5.09 21.98
N GLU A 24 6.90 -6.24 22.57
CA GLU A 24 8.16 -6.52 23.29
C GLU A 24 8.53 -5.38 24.26
N ASP A 25 9.80 -4.94 24.25
CA ASP A 25 10.35 -3.85 25.08
C ASP A 25 10.44 -2.50 24.34
N PHE A 26 9.58 -2.29 23.31
CA PHE A 26 9.59 -1.07 22.51
C PHE A 26 8.62 0.00 23.04
N GLU A 27 9.11 1.26 23.10
CA GLU A 27 8.29 2.46 23.17
C GLU A 27 7.84 2.86 21.75
N VAL A 28 6.57 3.08 21.54
CA VAL A 28 6.03 3.59 20.27
C VAL A 28 5.91 5.11 20.34
N VAL A 29 6.65 5.81 19.49
CA VAL A 29 6.62 7.27 19.35
C VAL A 29 5.94 7.64 18.04
N GLY A 30 4.83 8.37 18.13
CA GLY A 30 4.08 8.84 16.97
C GLY A 30 4.44 10.28 16.60
N ALA A 31 4.92 10.52 15.38
CA ALA A 31 5.24 11.85 14.89
C ALA A 31 4.10 12.43 14.04
N VAL A 32 3.71 13.67 14.34
CA VAL A 32 2.63 14.41 13.68
C VAL A 32 3.08 15.81 13.25
N ARG A 33 2.40 16.38 12.25
CA ARG A 33 2.73 17.73 11.73
C ARG A 33 1.88 18.84 12.30
N SER A 34 0.66 18.55 12.74
CA SER A 34 -0.31 19.58 13.15
C SER A 34 -0.85 19.33 14.55
N GLN A 35 -1.19 20.41 15.25
CA GLN A 35 -1.83 20.33 16.55
C GLN A 35 -3.15 19.55 16.49
N ALA A 36 -3.94 19.76 15.44
CA ALA A 36 -5.21 19.05 15.27
C ALA A 36 -5.02 17.52 15.18
N THR A 37 -3.97 17.04 14.49
CA THR A 37 -3.65 15.61 14.46
C THR A 37 -3.11 15.14 15.80
N TYR A 38 -2.31 15.97 16.49
CA TYR A 38 -1.78 15.68 17.82
C TYR A 38 -2.92 15.45 18.84
N ASP A 39 -3.87 16.37 18.89
CA ASP A 39 -4.98 16.30 19.85
C ASP A 39 -5.84 15.05 19.62
N LYS A 40 -6.11 14.73 18.36
CA LYS A 40 -6.84 13.53 17.96
C LYS A 40 -6.07 12.24 18.29
N ALA A 41 -4.77 12.22 18.02
CA ALA A 41 -3.91 11.06 18.33
C ALA A 41 -3.80 10.84 19.84
N ALA A 42 -3.65 11.92 20.61
CA ALA A 42 -3.62 11.87 22.09
C ALA A 42 -4.95 11.37 22.66
N ALA A 43 -6.08 11.89 22.21
CA ALA A 43 -7.40 11.46 22.65
C ALA A 43 -7.69 9.98 22.35
N ARG A 44 -7.05 9.41 21.31
CA ARG A 44 -7.18 8.02 20.90
C ARG A 44 -6.09 7.10 21.49
N HIS A 45 -5.17 7.65 22.28
CA HIS A 45 -4.00 6.92 22.78
C HIS A 45 -3.27 6.17 21.64
N ALA A 46 -3.02 6.89 20.53
CA ALA A 46 -2.54 6.29 19.30
C ALA A 46 -1.07 5.84 19.35
N ALA A 47 -0.30 6.28 20.34
CA ALA A 47 1.08 5.90 20.61
C ALA A 47 1.37 6.09 22.09
N ASP A 48 2.49 5.52 22.59
CA ASP A 48 2.94 5.74 23.97
C ASP A 48 3.34 7.18 24.22
N ARG A 49 3.93 7.82 23.19
CA ARG A 49 4.32 9.23 23.18
C ARG A 49 4.13 9.85 21.80
N LEU A 50 3.82 11.14 21.78
CA LEU A 50 3.67 11.93 20.56
C LEU A 50 4.76 12.99 20.45
N THR A 51 5.15 13.33 19.22
CA THR A 51 6.16 14.35 18.95
C THR A 51 5.81 15.17 17.69
N PHE A 52 6.26 16.43 17.66
CA PHE A 52 6.32 17.28 16.46
C PHE A 52 7.70 17.26 15.78
N ASP A 53 8.70 16.67 16.43
CA ASP A 53 10.08 16.62 15.96
C ASP A 53 10.53 15.20 15.65
N PRO A 54 10.12 14.62 14.51
CA PRO A 54 10.60 13.30 14.12
C PRO A 54 12.12 13.25 13.91
N ALA A 55 12.72 14.36 13.46
CA ALA A 55 14.16 14.42 13.20
C ALA A 55 14.99 14.33 14.48
N GLY A 56 14.52 14.90 15.57
CA GLY A 56 15.14 14.78 16.90
C GLY A 56 15.03 13.39 17.51
N GLU A 57 14.02 12.60 17.09
CA GLU A 57 13.83 11.22 17.56
C GLU A 57 14.71 10.19 16.83
N LEU A 58 15.14 10.47 15.58
CA LEU A 58 15.89 9.52 14.74
C LEU A 58 17.14 8.92 15.40
N PRO A 59 18.00 9.71 16.12
CA PRO A 59 19.19 9.15 16.74
C PRO A 59 18.92 8.12 17.85
N GLY A 60 17.70 8.11 18.38
CA GLY A 60 17.26 7.19 19.43
C GLY A 60 16.37 6.05 18.93
N ALA A 61 15.93 6.07 17.67
CA ALA A 61 14.98 5.11 17.12
C ALA A 61 15.68 3.85 16.60
N ASP A 62 15.31 2.69 17.14
CA ASP A 62 15.79 1.38 16.65
C ASP A 62 15.01 0.93 15.41
N VAL A 63 13.74 1.36 15.30
CA VAL A 63 12.86 1.12 14.16
C VAL A 63 12.21 2.43 13.76
N VAL A 64 12.21 2.74 12.46
CA VAL A 64 11.52 3.90 11.89
C VAL A 64 10.52 3.44 10.85
N VAL A 65 9.25 3.85 11.00
CA VAL A 65 8.16 3.52 10.09
C VAL A 65 7.70 4.77 9.36
N LEU A 66 7.88 4.83 8.06
CA LEU A 66 7.52 5.98 7.23
C LEU A 66 6.11 5.80 6.66
N CYS A 67 5.16 6.58 7.17
CA CYS A 67 3.74 6.50 6.84
C CYS A 67 3.20 7.77 6.16
N GLN A 68 4.05 8.45 5.43
CA GLN A 68 3.74 9.64 4.63
C GLN A 68 3.33 9.25 3.21
N ASP A 69 2.91 10.25 2.40
CA ASP A 69 2.80 10.05 0.95
C ASP A 69 4.19 9.83 0.31
N PRO A 70 4.25 9.34 -0.95
CA PRO A 70 5.53 9.01 -1.58
C PRO A 70 6.55 10.15 -1.58
N ALA A 71 6.14 11.37 -1.91
CA ALA A 71 7.02 12.53 -1.92
C ALA A 71 7.52 12.87 -0.51
N GLY A 72 6.65 12.73 0.49
CA GLY A 72 7.01 12.91 1.89
C GLY A 72 8.04 11.89 2.38
N ILE A 73 7.91 10.62 1.98
CA ILE A 73 8.90 9.57 2.32
C ILE A 73 10.25 9.88 1.67
N ILE A 74 10.25 10.15 0.36
CA ILE A 74 11.48 10.46 -0.40
C ILE A 74 12.18 11.69 0.21
N GLY A 75 11.43 12.77 0.44
CA GLY A 75 11.97 13.99 1.05
C GLY A 75 12.54 13.75 2.45
N PHE A 76 11.82 13.00 3.28
CA PHE A 76 12.25 12.67 4.65
C PHE A 76 13.56 11.87 4.67
N LEU A 77 13.69 10.86 3.81
CA LEU A 77 14.91 10.07 3.68
C LEU A 77 16.10 10.94 3.27
N GLN A 78 15.93 11.79 2.25
CA GLN A 78 16.99 12.67 1.74
C GLN A 78 17.42 13.74 2.75
N GLU A 79 16.47 14.40 3.40
CA GLU A 79 16.71 15.47 4.37
C GLU A 79 17.40 14.97 5.63
N HIS A 80 17.02 13.78 6.11
CA HIS A 80 17.45 13.28 7.40
C HIS A 80 18.44 12.11 7.32
N ARG A 81 19.00 11.80 6.14
CA ARG A 81 19.88 10.65 5.89
C ARG A 81 20.99 10.43 6.93
N GLY A 82 21.57 11.51 7.46
CA GLY A 82 22.66 11.45 8.44
C GLY A 82 22.22 11.39 9.91
N ARG A 83 20.93 11.30 10.19
CA ARG A 83 20.38 11.32 11.56
C ARG A 83 19.90 9.97 12.07
N PHE A 84 19.76 8.98 11.19
CA PHE A 84 19.32 7.65 11.59
C PHE A 84 20.36 6.98 12.50
N LYS A 85 19.85 6.29 13.51
CA LYS A 85 20.70 5.52 14.44
C LYS A 85 21.44 4.42 13.67
N PRO A 86 22.76 4.26 13.84
CA PRO A 86 23.47 3.10 13.31
C PRO A 86 22.84 1.79 13.82
N GLY A 87 22.59 0.85 12.91
CA GLY A 87 21.89 -0.39 13.22
C GLY A 87 20.36 -0.29 13.23
N ALA A 88 19.78 0.85 12.85
CA ALA A 88 18.32 0.99 12.79
C ALA A 88 17.73 0.24 11.59
N LEU A 89 16.51 -0.29 11.80
CA LEU A 89 15.62 -0.75 10.74
C LEU A 89 14.70 0.40 10.31
N VAL A 90 14.72 0.76 9.04
CA VAL A 90 13.78 1.71 8.43
C VAL A 90 12.87 0.96 7.46
N TRP A 91 11.57 1.22 7.52
CA TRP A 91 10.62 0.67 6.56
C TRP A 91 9.47 1.65 6.29
N ASP A 92 8.79 1.47 5.17
CA ASP A 92 7.69 2.31 4.71
C ASP A 92 6.37 1.54 4.54
N VAL A 93 5.31 2.25 4.22
CA VAL A 93 3.98 1.66 3.93
C VAL A 93 3.45 2.08 2.56
N CYS A 94 4.30 2.59 1.69
CA CYS A 94 3.91 3.17 0.41
C CYS A 94 3.35 2.11 -0.57
N GLY A 95 2.44 2.53 -1.43
CA GLY A 95 1.85 1.69 -2.48
C GLY A 95 2.74 1.48 -3.71
N VAL A 96 3.95 2.03 -3.76
CA VAL A 96 4.97 1.79 -4.79
C VAL A 96 6.31 1.50 -4.12
N LYS A 97 7.16 0.68 -4.72
CA LYS A 97 8.40 0.24 -4.08
C LYS A 97 9.66 0.67 -4.82
N THR A 98 9.73 0.54 -6.14
CA THR A 98 10.95 0.84 -6.90
C THR A 98 11.51 2.22 -6.57
N SER A 99 10.73 3.28 -6.72
CA SER A 99 11.17 4.65 -6.45
C SER A 99 11.48 4.92 -4.97
N ILE A 100 10.81 4.24 -4.06
CA ILE A 100 11.10 4.37 -2.61
C ILE A 100 12.41 3.69 -2.25
N MET A 101 12.66 2.49 -2.81
CA MET A 101 13.90 1.76 -2.60
C MET A 101 15.11 2.51 -3.17
N GLU A 102 14.98 3.09 -4.37
CA GLU A 102 16.00 3.99 -4.96
C GLU A 102 16.27 5.19 -4.06
N ALA A 103 15.24 5.84 -3.53
CA ALA A 103 15.41 6.96 -2.61
C ALA A 103 16.12 6.55 -1.30
N ALA A 104 15.91 5.32 -0.82
CA ALA A 104 16.53 4.80 0.39
C ALA A 104 18.02 4.46 0.22
N GLU A 105 18.56 4.43 -1.00
CA GLU A 105 20.01 4.24 -1.23
C GLU A 105 20.87 5.34 -0.60
N CYS A 106 20.28 6.54 -0.36
CA CYS A 106 20.96 7.65 0.31
C CYS A 106 21.26 7.39 1.78
N LEU A 107 20.70 6.36 2.41
CA LEU A 107 20.91 6.02 3.80
C LEU A 107 22.34 5.52 4.02
N PRO A 108 22.96 5.87 5.18
CA PRO A 108 24.32 5.47 5.48
C PRO A 108 24.46 3.96 5.70
N ASP A 109 25.68 3.45 5.55
CA ASP A 109 25.99 2.07 5.91
C ASP A 109 25.61 1.78 7.36
N GLY A 110 25.07 0.59 7.58
CA GLY A 110 24.57 0.17 8.90
C GLY A 110 23.13 0.61 9.22
N VAL A 111 22.45 1.29 8.31
CA VAL A 111 21.00 1.52 8.38
C VAL A 111 20.33 0.67 7.32
N ASP A 112 19.47 -0.26 7.73
CA ASP A 112 18.74 -1.14 6.81
C ASP A 112 17.44 -0.49 6.39
N PHE A 113 17.13 -0.54 5.09
CA PHE A 113 15.80 -0.18 4.58
C PHE A 113 15.12 -1.41 3.99
N ILE A 114 13.88 -1.64 4.42
CA ILE A 114 13.03 -2.70 3.89
C ILE A 114 11.74 -2.05 3.39
N GLY A 115 11.51 -2.09 2.10
CA GLY A 115 10.26 -1.60 1.53
C GLY A 115 9.09 -2.47 1.95
N CYS A 116 8.00 -1.85 2.42
CA CYS A 116 6.82 -2.60 2.86
C CYS A 116 5.54 -2.00 2.26
N HIS A 117 4.53 -2.85 2.15
CA HIS A 117 3.20 -2.43 1.73
C HIS A 117 2.13 -3.27 2.42
N PRO A 118 1.50 -2.75 3.49
CA PRO A 118 0.30 -3.36 4.07
C PRO A 118 -0.83 -3.35 3.05
N MET A 119 -1.33 -4.53 2.66
CA MET A 119 -2.48 -4.64 1.74
C MET A 119 -3.78 -4.40 2.50
N ALA A 120 -3.84 -3.27 3.19
CA ALA A 120 -4.94 -2.83 4.04
C ALA A 120 -5.21 -1.35 3.80
N GLY A 121 -6.48 -0.96 3.76
CA GLY A 121 -6.89 0.42 3.57
C GLY A 121 -8.40 0.58 3.59
N LYS A 122 -8.83 1.82 3.64
CA LYS A 122 -10.24 2.24 3.51
C LYS A 122 -10.26 3.45 2.58
N GLU A 123 -11.41 3.73 1.97
CA GLU A 123 -11.61 4.91 1.11
C GLU A 123 -11.76 6.22 1.93
N VAL A 124 -11.14 6.24 3.11
CA VAL A 124 -11.11 7.38 4.03
C VAL A 124 -9.69 7.61 4.53
N SER A 125 -9.38 8.84 4.91
CA SER A 125 -8.06 9.22 5.39
C SER A 125 -8.12 9.77 6.83
N GLY A 126 -6.95 10.02 7.41
CA GLY A 126 -6.80 10.66 8.71
C GLY A 126 -6.82 9.71 9.90
N ILE A 127 -6.35 10.24 11.03
CA ILE A 127 -6.23 9.51 12.30
C ILE A 127 -7.60 9.12 12.88
N ASP A 128 -8.66 9.83 12.55
CA ASP A 128 -10.02 9.54 13.03
C ASP A 128 -10.51 8.16 12.58
N ASN A 129 -10.01 7.68 11.46
CA ASN A 129 -10.38 6.39 10.87
C ASN A 129 -9.38 5.26 11.20
N ALA A 130 -8.30 5.57 11.93
CA ALA A 130 -7.30 4.60 12.33
C ALA A 130 -7.86 3.62 13.38
N GLU A 131 -7.46 2.36 13.30
CA GLU A 131 -7.85 1.32 14.24
C GLU A 131 -6.77 0.23 14.33
N PRO A 132 -6.47 -0.34 15.50
CA PRO A 132 -5.40 -1.33 15.66
C PRO A 132 -5.71 -2.66 14.96
N GLY A 133 -6.97 -2.89 14.59
CA GLY A 133 -7.42 -4.10 13.89
C GLY A 133 -7.38 -4.03 12.37
N LEU A 134 -6.94 -2.91 11.78
CA LEU A 134 -6.95 -2.67 10.33
C LEU A 134 -6.22 -3.74 9.53
N PHE A 135 -5.16 -4.31 10.09
CA PHE A 135 -4.25 -5.23 9.40
C PHE A 135 -4.64 -6.71 9.54
N ARG A 136 -5.68 -7.01 10.33
CA ARG A 136 -6.05 -8.39 10.63
C ARG A 136 -6.38 -9.17 9.38
N ASN A 137 -5.65 -10.29 9.17
CA ASN A 137 -5.80 -11.20 8.03
C ASN A 137 -5.55 -10.55 6.66
N THR A 138 -4.89 -9.39 6.60
CA THR A 138 -4.44 -8.79 5.35
C THR A 138 -3.01 -9.23 5.03
N HIS A 139 -2.62 -9.19 3.75
CA HIS A 139 -1.25 -9.49 3.36
C HIS A 139 -0.31 -8.33 3.70
N PHE A 140 0.92 -8.65 4.06
CA PHE A 140 2.00 -7.70 4.25
C PHE A 140 3.11 -7.99 3.25
N ILE A 141 3.24 -7.14 2.23
CA ILE A 141 4.27 -7.32 1.21
C ILE A 141 5.56 -6.66 1.68
N VAL A 142 6.69 -7.36 1.47
CA VAL A 142 8.01 -6.97 1.92
C VAL A 142 8.98 -7.08 0.76
N THR A 143 9.73 -6.01 0.53
CA THR A 143 10.79 -5.94 -0.51
C THR A 143 12.11 -5.59 0.17
N PRO A 144 12.90 -6.61 0.57
CA PRO A 144 14.16 -6.37 1.25
C PRO A 144 15.17 -5.66 0.34
N GLY A 145 15.81 -4.62 0.88
CA GLY A 145 16.95 -3.99 0.20
C GLY A 145 18.22 -4.85 0.28
N PRO A 146 19.26 -4.50 -0.49
CA PRO A 146 20.50 -5.28 -0.56
C PRO A 146 21.27 -5.32 0.77
N ARG A 147 20.96 -4.41 1.69
CA ARG A 147 21.57 -4.33 3.04
C ARG A 147 20.69 -4.96 4.13
N ALA A 148 19.50 -5.50 3.77
CA ALA A 148 18.58 -6.07 4.73
C ALA A 148 19.22 -7.28 5.45
N THR A 149 19.29 -7.22 6.78
CA THR A 149 19.82 -8.30 7.59
C THR A 149 18.75 -9.33 7.94
N ALA A 150 19.16 -10.58 8.16
CA ALA A 150 18.25 -11.62 8.63
C ALA A 150 17.58 -11.25 9.96
N GLY A 151 18.31 -10.54 10.85
CA GLY A 151 17.78 -10.07 12.14
C GLY A 151 16.67 -9.04 11.97
N HIS A 152 16.79 -8.11 11.03
CA HIS A 152 15.77 -7.11 10.75
C HIS A 152 14.56 -7.71 10.03
N LEU A 153 14.75 -8.67 9.13
CA LEU A 153 13.64 -9.41 8.52
C LEU A 153 12.86 -10.22 9.56
N ASP A 154 13.55 -10.85 10.51
CA ASP A 154 12.90 -11.56 11.61
C ASP A 154 12.12 -10.60 12.52
N LEU A 155 12.71 -9.46 12.90
CA LEU A 155 12.03 -8.43 13.68
C LEU A 155 10.75 -7.95 12.95
N LEU A 156 10.85 -7.66 11.65
CA LEU A 156 9.70 -7.23 10.84
C LEU A 156 8.60 -8.30 10.78
N ARG A 157 8.96 -9.58 10.66
CA ARG A 157 7.98 -10.69 10.70
C ARG A 157 7.30 -10.80 12.06
N ARG A 158 8.03 -10.61 13.16
CA ARG A 158 7.43 -10.58 14.51
C ARG A 158 6.49 -9.40 14.69
N MET A 159 6.86 -8.19 14.20
CA MET A 159 5.98 -7.01 14.19
C MET A 159 4.71 -7.27 13.37
N ALA A 160 4.84 -7.89 12.19
CA ALA A 160 3.70 -8.26 11.35
C ALA A 160 2.76 -9.26 12.07
N GLY A 161 3.33 -10.27 12.71
CA GLY A 161 2.56 -11.23 13.52
C GLY A 161 1.84 -10.57 14.69
N TRP A 162 2.51 -9.64 15.39
CA TRP A 162 1.91 -8.86 16.48
C TRP A 162 0.73 -8.01 16.00
N CYS A 163 0.88 -7.33 14.85
CA CYS A 163 -0.18 -6.56 14.19
C CYS A 163 -1.27 -7.45 13.56
N ARG A 164 -1.12 -8.79 13.63
CA ARG A 164 -2.08 -9.79 13.11
C ARG A 164 -2.26 -9.76 11.60
N PHE A 165 -1.23 -9.41 10.86
CA PHE A 165 -1.23 -9.68 9.42
C PHE A 165 -1.43 -11.17 9.16
N GLY A 166 -2.10 -11.51 8.04
CA GLY A 166 -2.30 -12.90 7.63
C GLY A 166 -0.99 -13.53 7.14
N ASP A 167 -0.48 -13.01 6.03
CA ASP A 167 0.74 -13.52 5.40
C ASP A 167 1.76 -12.40 5.18
N VAL A 168 3.04 -12.75 5.30
CA VAL A 168 4.17 -11.92 4.88
C VAL A 168 4.69 -12.44 3.54
N ILE A 169 4.56 -11.62 2.50
CA ILE A 169 4.94 -11.97 1.12
C ILE A 169 6.22 -11.22 0.78
N GLU A 170 7.31 -11.96 0.59
CA GLU A 170 8.58 -11.38 0.18
C GLU A 170 8.70 -11.38 -1.35
N THR A 171 9.13 -10.25 -1.94
CA THR A 171 9.25 -10.08 -3.39
C THR A 171 10.28 -9.00 -3.72
N THR A 172 10.56 -8.76 -5.01
CA THR A 172 11.38 -7.62 -5.44
C THR A 172 10.53 -6.36 -5.63
N PRO A 173 11.14 -5.15 -5.56
CA PRO A 173 10.43 -3.88 -5.80
C PRO A 173 9.74 -3.84 -7.16
N GLU A 174 10.42 -4.29 -8.21
CA GLU A 174 9.90 -4.30 -9.58
C GLU A 174 8.70 -5.23 -9.72
N ARG A 175 8.79 -6.42 -9.13
CA ARG A 175 7.69 -7.39 -9.15
C ARG A 175 6.50 -6.88 -8.34
N HIS A 176 6.74 -6.25 -7.20
CA HIS A 176 5.70 -5.57 -6.43
C HIS A 176 4.97 -4.57 -7.31
N ASP A 177 5.69 -3.65 -7.95
CA ASP A 177 5.13 -2.55 -8.73
C ASP A 177 4.36 -3.05 -9.97
N GLU A 178 4.84 -4.11 -10.63
CA GLU A 178 4.08 -4.80 -11.69
C GLU A 178 2.75 -5.37 -11.18
N MET A 179 2.76 -6.02 -10.03
CA MET A 179 1.55 -6.62 -9.47
C MET A 179 0.58 -5.55 -8.99
N ILE A 180 1.05 -4.48 -8.34
CA ILE A 180 0.22 -3.37 -7.90
C ILE A 180 -0.36 -2.60 -9.08
N ALA A 181 0.40 -2.41 -10.16
CA ALA A 181 -0.13 -1.84 -11.40
C ALA A 181 -1.35 -2.62 -11.91
N TYR A 182 -1.31 -3.95 -11.86
CA TYR A 182 -2.39 -4.81 -12.33
C TYR A 182 -3.55 -4.93 -11.34
N THR A 183 -3.24 -5.21 -10.05
CA THR A 183 -4.26 -5.59 -9.07
C THR A 183 -4.93 -4.40 -8.37
N SER A 184 -4.29 -3.22 -8.40
CA SER A 184 -4.76 -2.01 -7.72
C SER A 184 -4.87 -0.82 -8.68
N GLN A 185 -3.75 -0.32 -9.22
CA GLN A 185 -3.74 0.95 -9.95
C GLN A 185 -4.61 0.91 -11.22
N LEU A 186 -4.57 -0.17 -11.98
CA LEU A 186 -5.45 -0.36 -13.14
C LEU A 186 -6.93 -0.31 -12.75
N MET A 187 -7.31 -0.86 -11.59
CA MET A 187 -8.69 -0.83 -11.11
C MET A 187 -9.13 0.60 -10.80
N HIS A 188 -8.24 1.43 -10.26
CA HIS A 188 -8.53 2.85 -10.03
C HIS A 188 -8.64 3.61 -11.34
N VAL A 189 -7.76 3.36 -12.33
CA VAL A 189 -7.89 3.97 -13.67
C VAL A 189 -9.25 3.64 -14.29
N ILE A 190 -9.70 2.38 -14.22
CA ILE A 190 -11.01 1.97 -14.73
C ILE A 190 -12.13 2.71 -13.99
N ALA A 191 -12.08 2.73 -12.67
CA ALA A 191 -13.11 3.36 -11.84
C ALA A 191 -13.25 4.85 -12.13
N VAL A 192 -12.14 5.60 -12.17
CA VAL A 192 -12.19 7.04 -12.47
C VAL A 192 -12.59 7.32 -13.92
N SER A 193 -12.19 6.45 -14.87
CA SER A 193 -12.60 6.59 -16.27
C SER A 193 -14.11 6.41 -16.45
N VAL A 194 -14.72 5.45 -15.76
CA VAL A 194 -16.17 5.26 -15.75
C VAL A 194 -16.86 6.46 -15.12
N CYS A 195 -16.35 6.97 -14.01
CA CYS A 195 -16.93 8.13 -13.31
C CYS A 195 -16.71 9.47 -14.02
N ALA A 196 -15.77 9.55 -14.98
CA ALA A 196 -15.53 10.75 -15.78
C ALA A 196 -16.55 10.92 -16.93
N ASP A 197 -17.39 9.90 -17.20
CA ASP A 197 -18.42 9.98 -18.22
C ASP A 197 -19.55 10.95 -17.83
N GLU A 198 -20.02 11.76 -18.77
CA GLU A 198 -21.11 12.73 -18.56
C GLU A 198 -22.43 12.06 -18.14
N GLY A 199 -22.63 10.80 -18.52
CA GLY A 199 -23.78 9.98 -18.16
C GLY A 199 -23.86 9.62 -16.68
N LEU A 200 -22.78 9.81 -15.89
CA LEU A 200 -22.73 9.42 -14.47
C LEU A 200 -23.94 9.93 -13.66
N PHE A 201 -24.30 11.20 -13.84
CA PHE A 201 -25.39 11.79 -13.10
C PHE A 201 -26.78 11.41 -13.63
N SER A 202 -26.85 10.88 -14.85
CA SER A 202 -28.06 10.42 -15.51
C SER A 202 -28.43 8.96 -15.17
N CYS A 203 -27.50 8.20 -14.56
CA CYS A 203 -27.70 6.79 -14.23
C CYS A 203 -28.37 6.57 -12.86
N LYS A 204 -28.76 7.63 -12.16
CA LYS A 204 -29.35 7.55 -10.82
C LYS A 204 -30.60 6.67 -10.81
N GLY A 205 -30.59 5.62 -9.98
CA GLY A 205 -31.68 4.64 -9.89
C GLY A 205 -31.51 3.42 -10.82
N PHE A 206 -30.49 3.44 -11.72
CA PHE A 206 -30.11 2.30 -12.56
C PHE A 206 -28.87 1.57 -12.06
N GLU A 207 -28.20 2.10 -11.01
CA GLU A 207 -26.98 1.54 -10.47
C GLU A 207 -27.24 0.23 -9.70
N GLY A 208 -26.79 -0.87 -10.26
CA GLY A 208 -26.74 -2.16 -9.56
C GLY A 208 -25.47 -2.31 -8.70
N GLY A 209 -25.37 -3.47 -8.02
CA GLY A 209 -24.18 -3.83 -7.22
C GLY A 209 -22.89 -3.74 -8.03
N SER A 210 -22.90 -4.30 -9.26
CA SER A 210 -21.71 -4.31 -10.13
C SER A 210 -21.17 -2.91 -10.42
N PHE A 211 -22.06 -1.94 -10.69
CA PHE A 211 -21.63 -0.55 -10.92
C PHE A 211 -20.98 0.04 -9.67
N ARG A 212 -21.63 -0.10 -8.51
CA ARG A 212 -21.09 0.40 -7.23
C ARG A 212 -19.77 -0.23 -6.87
N ASP A 213 -19.64 -1.54 -7.06
CA ASP A 213 -18.38 -2.25 -6.76
C ASP A 213 -17.24 -1.79 -7.67
N CYS A 214 -17.51 -1.60 -8.98
CA CYS A 214 -16.52 -1.14 -9.95
C CYS A 214 -16.11 0.33 -9.74
N THR A 215 -17.01 1.19 -9.26
CA THR A 215 -16.76 2.63 -9.12
C THR A 215 -16.40 3.05 -7.70
N ARG A 216 -16.47 2.17 -6.71
CA ARG A 216 -16.23 2.45 -5.30
C ARG A 216 -14.91 3.18 -5.05
N VAL A 217 -13.86 2.76 -5.73
CA VAL A 217 -12.51 3.29 -5.56
C VAL A 217 -12.23 4.58 -6.34
N ALA A 218 -13.22 5.13 -7.07
CA ALA A 218 -13.07 6.38 -7.80
C ALA A 218 -13.05 7.62 -6.89
N ALA A 219 -13.59 7.54 -5.67
CA ALA A 219 -13.54 8.62 -4.68
C ALA A 219 -12.19 8.64 -3.98
N LEU A 220 -11.15 8.97 -4.71
CA LEU A 220 -9.75 8.94 -4.28
C LEU A 220 -9.19 10.34 -4.04
N ASP A 221 -8.04 10.44 -3.33
CA ASP A 221 -7.26 11.66 -3.21
C ASP A 221 -6.44 11.90 -4.48
N PRO A 222 -6.76 12.91 -5.30
CA PRO A 222 -6.08 13.13 -6.58
C PRO A 222 -4.58 13.43 -6.43
N ALA A 223 -4.17 14.12 -5.35
CA ALA A 223 -2.77 14.48 -5.14
C ALA A 223 -1.92 13.24 -4.85
N MET A 224 -2.38 12.37 -3.96
CA MET A 224 -1.71 11.11 -3.66
C MET A 224 -1.69 10.17 -4.86
N TRP A 225 -2.83 9.98 -5.54
CA TRP A 225 -2.92 9.04 -6.65
C TRP A 225 -2.15 9.48 -7.89
N THR A 226 -2.02 10.80 -8.12
CA THR A 226 -1.12 11.33 -9.16
C THR A 226 0.32 10.89 -8.89
N GLN A 227 0.80 10.98 -7.64
CA GLN A 227 2.14 10.51 -7.29
C GLN A 227 2.29 8.99 -7.52
N LEU A 228 1.34 8.18 -7.03
CA LEU A 228 1.38 6.72 -7.19
C LEU A 228 1.37 6.28 -8.66
N PHE A 229 0.57 6.93 -9.51
CA PHE A 229 0.52 6.61 -10.93
C PHE A 229 1.79 7.02 -11.67
N THR A 230 2.34 8.20 -11.36
CA THR A 230 3.54 8.70 -12.03
C THR A 230 4.81 7.96 -11.60
N LEU A 231 4.92 7.58 -10.33
CA LEU A 231 6.05 6.81 -9.83
C LEU A 231 6.06 5.36 -10.34
N ASN A 232 4.90 4.82 -10.73
CA ASN A 232 4.77 3.49 -11.33
C ASN A 232 4.37 3.55 -12.82
N ALA A 233 4.64 4.66 -13.50
CA ALA A 233 4.18 4.90 -14.86
C ALA A 233 4.54 3.79 -15.87
N PRO A 234 5.77 3.23 -15.88
CA PRO A 234 6.12 2.18 -16.85
C PRO A 234 5.25 0.92 -16.71
N ALA A 235 5.03 0.43 -15.50
CA ALA A 235 4.22 -0.76 -15.26
C ALA A 235 2.72 -0.46 -15.49
N LEU A 236 2.21 0.66 -14.98
CA LEU A 236 0.81 1.04 -15.14
C LEU A 236 0.44 1.29 -16.59
N SER A 237 1.23 2.07 -17.34
CA SER A 237 1.00 2.34 -18.76
C SER A 237 0.91 1.05 -19.58
N LYS A 238 1.78 0.08 -19.32
CA LYS A 238 1.73 -1.24 -19.94
C LYS A 238 0.42 -1.99 -19.64
N MET A 239 -0.09 -1.89 -18.41
CA MET A 239 -1.36 -2.54 -18.03
C MET A 239 -2.56 -1.84 -18.69
N VAL A 240 -2.54 -0.50 -18.76
CA VAL A 240 -3.58 0.29 -19.42
C VAL A 240 -3.63 -0.07 -20.91
N ALA A 241 -2.50 -0.04 -21.62
CA ALA A 241 -2.44 -0.41 -23.04
C ALA A 241 -2.98 -1.82 -23.33
N ARG A 242 -2.67 -2.78 -22.45
CA ARG A 242 -3.21 -4.16 -22.56
C ARG A 242 -4.72 -4.22 -22.35
N LEU A 243 -5.27 -3.38 -21.48
CA LEU A 243 -6.71 -3.28 -21.25
C LEU A 243 -7.39 -2.61 -22.46
N GLU A 244 -6.84 -1.52 -22.99
CA GLU A 244 -7.35 -0.81 -24.17
C GLU A 244 -7.49 -1.76 -25.36
N GLU A 245 -6.46 -2.57 -25.64
CA GLU A 245 -6.51 -3.56 -26.70
C GLU A 245 -7.66 -4.58 -26.48
N ARG A 246 -7.85 -5.06 -25.26
CA ARG A 246 -8.95 -5.99 -24.96
C ARG A 246 -10.31 -5.34 -25.09
N ILE A 247 -10.48 -4.09 -24.64
CA ILE A 247 -11.73 -3.34 -24.80
C ILE A 247 -11.98 -3.11 -26.29
N HIS A 248 -10.97 -2.80 -27.09
CA HIS A 248 -11.11 -2.69 -28.53
C HIS A 248 -11.63 -3.97 -29.18
N GLN A 249 -11.09 -5.14 -28.81
CA GLN A 249 -11.54 -6.45 -29.30
C GLN A 249 -13.00 -6.72 -28.94
N TYR A 250 -13.42 -6.44 -27.69
CA TYR A 250 -14.84 -6.55 -27.30
C TYR A 250 -15.72 -5.63 -28.11
N ARG A 251 -15.33 -4.38 -28.28
CA ARG A 251 -16.07 -3.40 -29.07
C ARG A 251 -16.26 -3.87 -30.51
N ALA A 252 -15.20 -4.32 -31.17
CA ALA A 252 -15.25 -4.82 -32.54
C ALA A 252 -16.20 -6.01 -32.69
N ALA A 253 -16.17 -6.97 -31.77
CA ALA A 253 -17.08 -8.12 -31.78
C ALA A 253 -18.55 -7.74 -31.54
N ILE A 254 -18.80 -6.73 -30.69
CA ILE A 254 -20.13 -6.19 -30.44
C ILE A 254 -20.68 -5.46 -31.67
N GLU A 255 -19.88 -4.55 -32.25
CA GLU A 255 -20.27 -3.75 -33.42
C GLU A 255 -20.56 -4.62 -34.66
N SER A 256 -19.77 -5.68 -34.86
CA SER A 256 -19.97 -6.64 -35.96
C SER A 256 -21.04 -7.71 -35.65
N ASN A 257 -21.65 -7.72 -34.46
CA ASN A 257 -22.53 -8.77 -33.96
C ASN A 257 -21.94 -10.19 -34.09
N ASP A 258 -20.60 -10.31 -33.93
CA ASP A 258 -19.89 -11.60 -33.96
C ASP A 258 -20.09 -12.35 -32.63
N ARG A 259 -21.19 -13.09 -32.57
CA ARG A 259 -21.61 -13.81 -31.37
C ARG A 259 -20.66 -14.94 -30.99
N GLU A 260 -20.02 -15.59 -31.95
CA GLU A 260 -19.12 -16.73 -31.69
C GLU A 260 -17.82 -16.21 -31.06
N THR A 261 -17.20 -15.18 -31.62
CA THR A 261 -16.02 -14.54 -31.05
C THR A 261 -16.33 -13.98 -29.68
N LEU A 262 -17.44 -13.25 -29.51
CA LEU A 262 -17.84 -12.69 -28.22
C LEU A 262 -18.03 -13.77 -27.15
N LYS A 263 -18.73 -14.86 -27.49
CA LYS A 263 -18.92 -16.01 -26.60
C LYS A 263 -17.60 -16.68 -26.22
N ALA A 264 -16.69 -16.84 -27.17
CA ALA A 264 -15.36 -17.42 -26.90
C ALA A 264 -14.55 -16.56 -25.91
N MET A 265 -14.52 -15.24 -26.12
CA MET A 265 -13.83 -14.29 -25.24
C MET A 265 -14.39 -14.32 -23.82
N LEU A 266 -15.72 -14.27 -23.67
CA LEU A 266 -16.40 -14.34 -22.38
C LEU A 266 -16.16 -15.65 -21.67
N SER A 267 -16.25 -16.78 -22.40
CA SER A 267 -15.99 -18.13 -21.85
C SER A 267 -14.55 -18.27 -21.33
N HIS A 268 -13.58 -17.75 -22.09
CA HIS A 268 -12.17 -17.76 -21.69
C HIS A 268 -11.95 -16.98 -20.38
N ALA A 269 -12.43 -15.74 -20.31
CA ALA A 269 -12.27 -14.90 -19.12
C ALA A 269 -12.98 -15.48 -17.89
N SER A 270 -14.22 -15.96 -18.07
CA SER A 270 -15.01 -16.60 -17.00
C SER A 270 -14.33 -17.87 -16.49
N GLY A 271 -13.79 -18.70 -17.40
CA GLY A 271 -13.07 -19.91 -17.03
C GLY A 271 -11.87 -19.62 -16.12
N ARG A 272 -11.05 -18.64 -16.49
CA ARG A 272 -9.90 -18.20 -15.67
C ARG A 272 -10.32 -17.69 -14.29
N LYS A 273 -11.40 -16.90 -14.22
CA LYS A 273 -11.89 -16.43 -12.92
C LYS A 273 -12.42 -17.55 -12.03
N LYS A 274 -13.10 -18.54 -12.60
CA LYS A 274 -13.56 -19.73 -11.88
C LYS A 274 -12.38 -20.55 -11.37
N GLN A 275 -11.34 -20.72 -12.18
CA GLN A 275 -10.13 -21.43 -11.78
C GLN A 275 -9.47 -20.78 -10.56
N ILE A 276 -9.20 -19.48 -10.59
CA ILE A 276 -8.54 -18.78 -9.46
C ILE A 276 -9.40 -18.83 -8.18
N ASN A 277 -10.74 -18.81 -8.31
CA ASN A 277 -11.61 -18.95 -7.16
C ASN A 277 -11.53 -20.39 -6.55
N LEU A 278 -11.37 -21.40 -7.38
CA LEU A 278 -11.19 -22.79 -6.91
C LEU A 278 -9.84 -23.00 -6.22
N GLU A 279 -8.78 -22.39 -6.75
CA GLU A 279 -7.44 -22.43 -6.13
C GLU A 279 -7.47 -21.80 -4.74
N ARG A 280 -8.08 -20.62 -4.59
CA ARG A 280 -8.29 -19.97 -3.29
C ARG A 280 -9.11 -20.80 -2.31
N ALA A 281 -10.18 -21.43 -2.77
CA ALA A 281 -11.03 -22.25 -1.92
C ALA A 281 -10.33 -23.54 -1.41
N ARG A 282 -9.30 -24.01 -2.13
CA ARG A 282 -8.47 -25.15 -1.73
C ARG A 282 -7.34 -24.80 -0.78
N GLY A 283 -7.10 -23.50 -0.54
CA GLY A 283 -5.92 -23.01 0.17
C GLY A 283 -4.63 -23.18 -0.63
N ASP A 284 -4.75 -23.40 -1.94
CA ASP A 284 -3.63 -23.49 -2.88
C ASP A 284 -3.08 -22.10 -3.25
N ASP A 285 -3.33 -21.09 -2.42
CA ASP A 285 -2.67 -19.78 -2.47
C ASP A 285 -1.18 -19.95 -2.10
N VAL A 286 -0.53 -20.91 -2.77
CA VAL A 286 0.91 -21.09 -2.68
C VAL A 286 1.53 -19.94 -3.46
N HIS A 287 1.96 -18.92 -2.72
CA HIS A 287 2.88 -17.94 -3.29
C HIS A 287 4.06 -18.71 -3.85
N PRO A 288 4.40 -18.57 -5.14
CA PRO A 288 5.59 -19.20 -5.66
C PRO A 288 6.75 -18.78 -4.76
N LYS A 289 7.37 -19.73 -4.13
CA LYS A 289 8.64 -19.51 -3.43
C LYS A 289 9.65 -19.18 -4.51
N PHE A 290 10.08 -17.92 -4.54
CA PHE A 290 11.18 -17.46 -5.38
C PHE A 290 12.52 -17.68 -4.68
#